data_8f74cbe8855ba11e6b91f5359b8b3342
#
_entry.id   8f74cbe8855ba11e6b91f5359b8b3342
#
_cell.length_a   1.000
_cell.length_b   1.000
_cell.length_c   1.000
_cell.angle_alpha   90.00
_cell.angle_beta   90.00
_cell.angle_gamma   90.00
#
_symmetry.space_group_name_H-M   'P 1'
#
loop_
_entity.id
_entity.type
_entity.pdbx_description
1 polymer ?
#
loop_
_entity_poly.entity_id
_entity_poly.type
_entity_poly.pdbx_seq_one_letter_code
_entity_poly.pdbx_strand_id
1 'polypeptide(L)'
;MNKTSVFQFMDIFIYLNIFIFVSTGFYSFNSNYVIALIFIAFALFNIGYLIYTIVLRHKLKMEINQRIQRELALEENQDDQTRTEYLYAKQVMLESSVAAEIQKHYPDSKLIKNAYIPQSKGEFSEIDIIVIHTSGIFIIEVKNVTGQIEGSWSDEKLVIKHPGGKTYPFTNPINQNTQHYYRLKDIIGISGVFRNIVVFGDSAFYDYANIPDFAGVTRVNKLIRTMEIISNRSKKYLEPHQVDSIYETLLPIVTKTPEKEQKHIVNSKKYQS
;
A
#
# COMPACT_ATOMS: atom_id res chain seq x y z
N MET A 1 13.26 6.54 -1.92
CA MET A 1 12.54 7.81 -1.65
C MET A 1 11.46 7.96 -2.70
N ASN A 2 10.19 8.08 -2.30
CA ASN A 2 9.06 8.17 -3.22
C ASN A 2 9.05 9.53 -3.91
N LYS A 3 8.58 9.61 -5.18
CA LYS A 3 8.50 10.90 -5.88
C LYS A 3 7.71 11.95 -5.10
N THR A 4 6.65 11.56 -4.38
CA THR A 4 5.84 12.46 -3.53
C THR A 4 6.61 12.99 -2.32
N SER A 5 7.38 12.16 -1.61
CA SER A 5 8.21 12.60 -0.48
C SER A 5 9.41 13.43 -0.93
N VAL A 6 9.95 13.17 -2.13
CA VAL A 6 10.98 14.04 -2.75
C VAL A 6 10.41 15.42 -3.01
N PHE A 7 9.19 15.50 -3.57
CA PHE A 7 8.53 16.79 -3.85
C PHE A 7 8.21 17.55 -2.56
N GLN A 8 7.71 16.90 -1.52
CA GLN A 8 7.45 17.54 -0.22
C GLN A 8 8.74 18.06 0.45
N PHE A 9 9.82 17.25 0.44
CA PHE A 9 11.09 17.65 0.99
C PHE A 9 11.72 18.82 0.18
N MET A 10 11.59 18.79 -1.13
CA MET A 10 12.06 19.85 -2.01
C MET A 10 11.25 21.14 -1.84
N ASP A 11 9.92 21.05 -1.63
CA ASP A 11 9.10 22.23 -1.35
C ASP A 11 9.53 22.91 -0.04
N ILE A 12 9.72 22.13 1.04
CA ILE A 12 10.21 22.65 2.33
C ILE A 12 11.60 23.29 2.15
N PHE A 13 12.48 22.65 1.39
CA PHE A 13 13.80 23.17 1.10
C PHE A 13 13.75 24.49 0.32
N ILE A 14 12.83 24.62 -0.64
CA ILE A 14 12.62 25.86 -1.41
C ILE A 14 12.07 26.96 -0.52
N TYR A 15 11.07 26.69 0.32
CA TYR A 15 10.52 27.68 1.25
C TYR A 15 11.55 28.15 2.25
N LEU A 16 12.38 27.23 2.78
CA LEU A 16 13.47 27.56 3.69
C LEU A 16 14.54 28.44 3.01
N ASN A 17 14.91 28.11 1.76
CA ASN A 17 15.86 28.89 0.99
C ASN A 17 15.32 30.28 0.63
N ILE A 18 14.06 30.40 0.23
CA ILE A 18 13.40 31.69 -0.04
C ILE A 18 13.35 32.52 1.24
N PHE A 19 13.04 31.92 2.41
CA PHE A 19 12.99 32.62 3.70
C PHE A 19 14.37 33.11 4.12
N ILE A 20 15.40 32.27 4.10
CA ILE A 20 16.79 32.64 4.41
C ILE A 20 17.26 33.74 3.47
N PHE A 21 16.93 33.66 2.21
CA PHE A 21 17.28 34.59 1.17
C PHE A 21 16.65 35.96 1.38
N VAL A 22 15.34 36.04 1.62
CA VAL A 22 14.64 37.29 1.88
C VAL A 22 15.18 37.96 3.14
N SER A 23 15.44 37.17 4.20
CA SER A 23 15.96 37.71 5.46
C SER A 23 17.41 38.21 5.37
N THR A 24 18.29 37.51 4.62
CA THR A 24 19.70 37.94 4.45
C THR A 24 19.86 39.02 3.38
N GLY A 25 19.04 39.00 2.32
CA GLY A 25 19.03 39.99 1.25
C GLY A 25 18.65 41.39 1.74
N PHE A 26 17.76 41.50 2.72
CA PHE A 26 17.32 42.78 3.29
C PHE A 26 18.45 43.51 4.03
N TYR A 27 19.41 42.80 4.63
CA TYR A 27 20.56 43.36 5.32
C TYR A 27 21.73 43.76 4.41
N SER A 28 21.80 43.17 3.18
CA SER A 28 22.93 43.33 2.25
C SER A 28 22.70 44.37 1.14
N PHE A 29 21.47 44.89 0.99
CA PHE A 29 21.08 45.72 -0.15
C PHE A 29 21.84 47.06 -0.26
N ASN A 30 22.52 47.48 0.76
CA ASN A 30 23.11 48.81 0.82
C ASN A 30 24.59 48.91 0.39
N SER A 31 25.31 47.86 0.02
CA SER A 31 26.74 47.95 -0.20
C SER A 31 27.37 47.17 -1.39
N ASN A 32 26.61 46.35 -2.15
CA ASN A 32 27.25 45.64 -3.25
C ASN A 32 26.26 45.15 -4.31
N TYR A 33 26.15 45.82 -5.45
CA TYR A 33 25.28 45.51 -6.58
C TYR A 33 25.45 44.06 -7.13
N VAL A 34 26.65 43.50 -7.07
CA VAL A 34 26.95 42.15 -7.55
C VAL A 34 26.25 41.10 -6.66
N ILE A 35 26.28 41.33 -5.34
CA ILE A 35 25.58 40.47 -4.38
C ILE A 35 24.07 40.54 -4.63
N ALA A 36 23.51 41.72 -4.84
CA ALA A 36 22.09 41.90 -5.14
C ALA A 36 21.66 41.16 -6.44
N LEU A 37 22.47 41.21 -7.50
CA LEU A 37 22.24 40.51 -8.74
C LEU A 37 22.24 38.96 -8.60
N ILE A 38 23.20 38.44 -7.81
CA ILE A 38 23.26 37.00 -7.49
C ILE A 38 21.99 36.59 -6.74
N PHE A 39 21.53 37.40 -5.83
CA PHE A 39 20.32 37.16 -5.08
C PHE A 39 19.08 37.17 -5.98
N ILE A 40 18.94 38.12 -6.89
CA ILE A 40 17.82 38.17 -7.84
C ILE A 40 17.83 36.93 -8.75
N ALA A 41 18.99 36.56 -9.29
CA ALA A 41 19.13 35.37 -10.13
C ALA A 41 18.72 34.08 -9.38
N PHE A 42 19.11 33.96 -8.13
CA PHE A 42 18.73 32.82 -7.28
C PHE A 42 17.22 32.81 -6.99
N ALA A 43 16.60 33.95 -6.72
CA ALA A 43 15.15 34.06 -6.52
C ALA A 43 14.38 33.67 -7.81
N LEU A 44 14.81 34.16 -8.97
CA LEU A 44 14.21 33.80 -10.26
C LEU A 44 14.35 32.30 -10.56
N PHE A 45 15.49 31.69 -10.25
CA PHE A 45 15.71 30.26 -10.38
C PHE A 45 14.74 29.46 -9.51
N ASN A 46 14.56 29.84 -8.25
CA ASN A 46 13.62 29.16 -7.33
C ASN A 46 12.16 29.32 -7.78
N ILE A 47 11.78 30.51 -8.27
CA ILE A 47 10.43 30.74 -8.83
C ILE A 47 10.22 29.86 -10.07
N GLY A 48 11.18 29.80 -10.99
CA GLY A 48 11.13 28.94 -12.17
C GLY A 48 11.03 27.47 -11.81
N TYR A 49 11.80 27.04 -10.81
CA TYR A 49 11.72 25.67 -10.30
C TYR A 49 10.36 25.37 -9.66
N LEU A 50 9.79 26.30 -8.87
CA LEU A 50 8.45 26.14 -8.29
C LEU A 50 7.39 26.00 -9.37
N ILE A 51 7.41 26.87 -10.40
CA ILE A 51 6.50 26.78 -11.55
C ILE A 51 6.66 25.42 -12.25
N TYR A 52 7.89 24.99 -12.51
CA TYR A 52 8.18 23.68 -13.11
C TYR A 52 7.57 22.53 -12.29
N THR A 53 7.72 22.54 -10.97
CA THR A 53 7.16 21.48 -10.12
C THR A 53 5.63 21.48 -10.12
N ILE A 54 4.99 22.66 -10.14
CA ILE A 54 3.54 22.79 -10.24
C ILE A 54 3.03 22.21 -11.57
N VAL A 55 3.67 22.57 -12.68
CA VAL A 55 3.32 22.06 -14.02
C VAL A 55 3.51 20.55 -14.10
N LEU A 56 4.62 20.03 -13.55
CA LEU A 56 4.89 18.60 -13.52
C LEU A 56 3.85 17.83 -12.69
N ARG A 57 3.47 18.36 -11.52
CA ARG A 57 2.41 17.78 -10.68
C ARG A 57 1.06 17.76 -11.41
N HIS A 58 0.72 18.86 -12.08
CA HIS A 58 -0.51 18.95 -12.87
C HIS A 58 -0.52 17.92 -14.01
N LYS A 59 0.57 17.81 -14.76
CA LYS A 59 0.73 16.80 -15.82
C LYS A 59 0.59 15.39 -15.29
N LEU A 60 1.27 15.05 -14.18
CA LEU A 60 1.18 13.75 -13.56
C LEU A 60 -0.25 13.43 -13.08
N LYS A 61 -0.95 14.41 -12.50
CA LYS A 61 -2.36 14.25 -12.09
C LYS A 61 -3.27 13.98 -13.29
N MET A 62 -3.05 14.67 -14.41
CA MET A 62 -3.80 14.42 -15.64
C MET A 62 -3.56 13.03 -16.20
N GLU A 63 -2.31 12.55 -16.23
CA GLU A 63 -1.95 11.21 -16.68
C GLU A 63 -2.60 10.13 -15.80
N ILE A 64 -2.58 10.31 -14.47
CA ILE A 64 -3.24 9.44 -13.50
C ILE A 64 -4.75 9.38 -13.77
N ASN A 65 -5.40 10.53 -13.90
CA ASN A 65 -6.82 10.60 -14.17
C ASN A 65 -7.21 9.93 -15.50
N GLN A 66 -6.43 10.16 -16.56
CA GLN A 66 -6.65 9.48 -17.85
C GLN A 66 -6.50 7.96 -17.75
N ARG A 67 -5.53 7.48 -16.95
CA ARG A 67 -5.36 6.04 -16.72
C ARG A 67 -6.54 5.45 -15.97
N ILE A 68 -6.99 6.10 -14.88
CA ILE A 68 -8.19 5.67 -14.13
C ILE A 68 -9.41 5.64 -15.04
N GLN A 69 -9.64 6.67 -15.86
CA GLN A 69 -10.77 6.73 -16.80
C GLN A 69 -10.75 5.58 -17.81
N ARG A 70 -9.59 5.23 -18.35
CA ARG A 70 -9.47 4.09 -19.27
C ARG A 70 -9.83 2.77 -18.61
N GLU A 71 -9.33 2.53 -17.40
CA GLU A 71 -9.64 1.31 -16.63
C GLU A 71 -11.14 1.23 -16.29
N LEU A 72 -11.74 2.34 -15.84
CA LEU A 72 -13.16 2.39 -15.55
C LEU A 72 -14.03 2.15 -16.80
N ALA A 73 -13.64 2.72 -17.94
CA ALA A 73 -14.35 2.49 -19.19
C ALA A 73 -14.30 1.03 -19.65
N LEU A 74 -13.20 0.32 -19.38
CA LEU A 74 -13.11 -1.11 -19.64
C LEU A 74 -14.03 -1.93 -18.71
N GLU A 75 -14.21 -1.48 -17.48
CA GLU A 75 -15.10 -2.10 -16.50
C GLU A 75 -16.58 -1.80 -16.77
N GLU A 76 -16.92 -0.57 -17.21
CA GLU A 76 -18.31 -0.14 -17.46
C GLU A 76 -18.91 -0.69 -18.77
N ASN A 77 -18.08 -1.01 -19.75
CA ASN A 77 -18.54 -1.54 -21.06
C ASN A 77 -18.98 -3.02 -21.03
N GLN A 78 -18.98 -3.64 -19.86
CA GLN A 78 -19.37 -5.06 -19.67
C GLN A 78 -20.73 -5.13 -18.98
N ASP A 79 -21.51 -6.19 -19.30
CA ASP A 79 -22.69 -6.52 -18.50
C ASP A 79 -22.28 -6.92 -17.07
N ASP A 80 -23.20 -6.86 -16.13
CA ASP A 80 -22.91 -7.06 -14.70
C ASP A 80 -22.24 -8.39 -14.37
N GLN A 81 -22.60 -9.46 -15.09
CA GLN A 81 -21.99 -10.77 -14.87
C GLN A 81 -20.56 -10.81 -15.38
N THR A 82 -20.35 -10.40 -16.63
CA THR A 82 -19.02 -10.32 -17.27
C THR A 82 -18.09 -9.38 -16.50
N ARG A 83 -18.62 -8.26 -16.01
CA ARG A 83 -17.89 -7.32 -15.15
C ARG A 83 -17.43 -7.96 -13.85
N THR A 84 -18.31 -8.72 -13.19
CA THR A 84 -17.97 -9.41 -11.94
C THR A 84 -16.88 -10.46 -12.17
N GLU A 85 -17.00 -11.25 -13.24
CA GLU A 85 -16.00 -12.24 -13.64
C GLU A 85 -14.65 -11.59 -13.98
N TYR A 86 -14.67 -10.47 -14.69
CA TYR A 86 -13.49 -9.71 -15.05
C TYR A 86 -12.75 -9.16 -13.80
N LEU A 87 -13.49 -8.55 -12.86
CA LEU A 87 -12.91 -8.02 -11.62
C LEU A 87 -12.34 -9.15 -10.75
N TYR A 88 -13.03 -10.27 -10.67
CA TYR A 88 -12.54 -11.46 -9.98
C TYR A 88 -11.25 -12.01 -10.64
N ALA A 89 -11.23 -12.14 -11.96
CA ALA A 89 -10.04 -12.59 -12.68
C ALA A 89 -8.84 -11.63 -12.46
N LYS A 90 -9.07 -10.31 -12.49
CA LYS A 90 -8.03 -9.30 -12.19
C LYS A 90 -7.48 -9.47 -10.77
N GLN A 91 -8.34 -9.73 -9.79
CA GLN A 91 -7.91 -9.96 -8.40
C GLN A 91 -7.03 -11.22 -8.31
N VAL A 92 -7.49 -12.36 -8.86
CA VAL A 92 -6.75 -13.63 -8.88
C VAL A 92 -5.41 -13.51 -9.60
N MET A 93 -5.34 -12.76 -10.70
CA MET A 93 -4.10 -12.51 -11.44
C MET A 93 -3.11 -11.69 -10.59
N LEU A 94 -3.59 -10.68 -9.87
CA LEU A 94 -2.75 -9.87 -9.00
C LEU A 94 -2.19 -10.70 -7.84
N GLU A 95 -3.02 -11.47 -7.17
CA GLU A 95 -2.60 -12.40 -6.10
C GLU A 95 -1.57 -13.41 -6.60
N SER A 96 -1.79 -13.96 -7.79
CA SER A 96 -0.86 -14.91 -8.42
C SER A 96 0.49 -14.23 -8.73
N SER A 97 0.47 -12.99 -9.19
CA SER A 97 1.69 -12.20 -9.44
C SER A 97 2.45 -11.88 -8.16
N VAL A 98 1.73 -11.55 -7.08
CA VAL A 98 2.31 -11.35 -5.74
C VAL A 98 2.99 -12.63 -5.26
N ALA A 99 2.30 -13.77 -5.33
CA ALA A 99 2.83 -15.06 -4.90
C ALA A 99 4.08 -15.48 -5.72
N ALA A 100 4.05 -15.28 -7.03
CA ALA A 100 5.15 -15.59 -7.93
C ALA A 100 6.40 -14.74 -7.63
N GLU A 101 6.21 -13.44 -7.38
CA GLU A 101 7.30 -12.53 -7.04
C GLU A 101 7.96 -12.90 -5.71
N ILE A 102 7.16 -13.31 -4.72
CA ILE A 102 7.65 -13.78 -3.42
C ILE A 102 8.42 -15.09 -3.60
N GLN A 103 7.85 -16.08 -4.27
CA GLN A 103 8.50 -17.40 -4.45
C GLN A 103 9.83 -17.30 -5.22
N LYS A 104 9.93 -16.37 -6.16
CA LYS A 104 11.15 -16.09 -6.91
C LYS A 104 12.27 -15.57 -6.03
N HIS A 105 11.97 -14.69 -5.06
CA HIS A 105 12.98 -14.03 -4.22
C HIS A 105 13.20 -14.73 -2.87
N TYR A 106 12.19 -15.46 -2.39
CA TYR A 106 12.23 -16.23 -1.15
C TYR A 106 11.86 -17.70 -1.43
N PRO A 107 12.70 -18.45 -2.18
CA PRO A 107 12.39 -19.83 -2.60
C PRO A 107 12.20 -20.79 -1.42
N ASP A 108 12.86 -20.51 -0.28
CA ASP A 108 12.78 -21.33 0.94
C ASP A 108 11.58 -20.95 1.83
N SER A 109 10.76 -19.96 1.43
CA SER A 109 9.56 -19.59 2.17
C SER A 109 8.44 -20.61 2.03
N LYS A 110 7.63 -20.77 3.07
CA LYS A 110 6.36 -21.48 3.01
C LYS A 110 5.26 -20.48 2.73
N LEU A 111 4.46 -20.74 1.71
CA LEU A 111 3.41 -19.84 1.23
C LEU A 111 2.05 -20.54 1.31
N ILE A 112 1.08 -19.88 1.96
CA ILE A 112 -0.32 -20.33 2.04
C ILE A 112 -1.16 -19.25 1.38
N LYS A 113 -1.94 -19.60 0.35
CA LYS A 113 -2.89 -18.72 -0.33
C LYS A 113 -4.30 -19.01 0.11
N ASN A 114 -5.15 -17.97 0.12
CA ASN A 114 -6.57 -18.07 0.47
C ASN A 114 -6.77 -18.82 1.80
N ALA A 115 -6.11 -18.32 2.84
CA ALA A 115 -6.08 -18.94 4.16
C ALA A 115 -7.35 -18.56 4.95
N TYR A 116 -8.19 -19.54 5.28
CA TYR A 116 -9.45 -19.33 6.01
C TYR A 116 -9.22 -19.46 7.51
N ILE A 117 -9.15 -18.34 8.23
CA ILE A 117 -8.94 -18.31 9.68
C ILE A 117 -10.27 -18.39 10.43
N PRO A 118 -10.40 -19.28 11.44
CA PRO A 118 -11.57 -19.32 12.30
C PRO A 118 -11.80 -17.99 13.02
N GLN A 119 -13.05 -17.57 13.07
CA GLN A 119 -13.53 -16.45 13.85
C GLN A 119 -14.46 -16.89 14.99
N SER A 120 -14.86 -15.94 15.84
CA SER A 120 -15.92 -16.17 16.82
C SER A 120 -17.22 -16.56 16.09
N LYS A 121 -18.08 -17.35 16.76
CA LYS A 121 -19.38 -17.81 16.23
C LYS A 121 -19.30 -18.77 15.03
N GLY A 122 -18.15 -19.42 14.81
CA GLY A 122 -17.99 -20.39 13.70
C GLY A 122 -17.87 -19.73 12.32
N GLU A 123 -17.60 -18.44 12.28
CA GLU A 123 -17.31 -17.68 11.05
C GLU A 123 -15.85 -17.86 10.63
N PHE A 124 -15.53 -17.48 9.39
CA PHE A 124 -14.17 -17.48 8.85
C PHE A 124 -13.87 -16.14 8.20
N SER A 125 -12.62 -15.69 8.33
CA SER A 125 -12.08 -14.62 7.47
C SER A 125 -10.98 -15.19 6.59
N GLU A 126 -10.85 -14.64 5.41
CA GLU A 126 -9.84 -15.03 4.43
C GLU A 126 -8.64 -14.08 4.54
N ILE A 127 -7.44 -14.66 4.46
CA ILE A 127 -6.19 -13.95 4.23
C ILE A 127 -5.72 -14.34 2.83
N ASP A 128 -5.44 -13.36 1.98
CA ASP A 128 -5.05 -13.62 0.61
C ASP A 128 -3.75 -14.44 0.55
N ILE A 129 -2.70 -13.99 1.27
CA ILE A 129 -1.42 -14.71 1.29
C ILE A 129 -0.77 -14.61 2.68
N ILE A 130 -0.37 -15.78 3.21
CA ILE A 130 0.53 -15.88 4.36
C ILE A 130 1.88 -16.39 3.85
N VAL A 131 2.97 -15.68 4.18
CA VAL A 131 4.34 -16.11 3.89
C VAL A 131 5.09 -16.32 5.19
N ILE A 132 5.62 -17.52 5.38
CA ILE A 132 6.41 -17.89 6.56
C ILE A 132 7.86 -18.05 6.09
N HIS A 133 8.74 -17.21 6.58
CA HIS A 133 10.16 -17.16 6.24
C HIS A 133 10.98 -16.80 7.48
N THR A 134 12.28 -17.06 7.46
CA THR A 134 13.15 -16.72 8.60
C THR A 134 13.11 -15.24 8.97
N SER A 135 12.83 -14.35 8.03
CA SER A 135 12.64 -12.90 8.29
C SER A 135 11.30 -12.54 8.94
N GLY A 136 10.37 -13.49 9.12
CA GLY A 136 9.09 -13.32 9.80
C GLY A 136 7.92 -13.97 9.09
N ILE A 137 6.71 -13.69 9.62
CA ILE A 137 5.43 -14.13 9.07
C ILE A 137 4.77 -12.92 8.44
N PHE A 138 4.66 -12.91 7.10
CA PHE A 138 4.03 -11.82 6.38
C PHE A 138 2.54 -12.14 6.16
N ILE A 139 1.69 -11.24 6.61
CA ILE A 139 0.26 -11.25 6.33
C ILE A 139 0.07 -10.25 5.19
N ILE A 140 -0.30 -10.74 4.02
CA ILE A 140 -0.38 -9.94 2.81
C ILE A 140 -1.84 -9.87 2.37
N GLU A 141 -2.35 -8.66 2.29
CA GLU A 141 -3.64 -8.31 1.74
C GLU A 141 -3.43 -7.72 0.36
N VAL A 142 -4.14 -8.22 -0.64
CA VAL A 142 -4.05 -7.79 -2.03
C VAL A 142 -5.33 -7.06 -2.42
N LYS A 143 -5.20 -5.84 -2.92
CA LYS A 143 -6.35 -5.00 -3.31
C LYS A 143 -6.21 -4.54 -4.76
N ASN A 144 -7.03 -5.09 -5.63
CA ASN A 144 -7.10 -4.66 -7.02
C ASN A 144 -8.24 -3.64 -7.21
N VAL A 145 -8.00 -2.40 -6.80
CA VAL A 145 -8.95 -1.30 -6.90
C VAL A 145 -8.47 -0.25 -7.91
N THR A 146 -9.41 0.40 -8.59
CA THR A 146 -9.14 1.43 -9.58
C THR A 146 -9.57 2.80 -9.04
N GLY A 147 -8.62 3.73 -8.87
CA GLY A 147 -8.91 5.10 -8.43
C GLY A 147 -7.88 5.66 -7.46
N GLN A 148 -8.15 6.88 -7.00
CA GLN A 148 -7.34 7.54 -5.98
C GLN A 148 -7.85 7.15 -4.59
N ILE A 149 -6.98 6.60 -3.77
CA ILE A 149 -7.31 6.23 -2.38
C ILE A 149 -7.05 7.44 -1.49
N GLU A 150 -8.07 7.85 -0.77
CA GLU A 150 -8.07 8.97 0.19
C GLU A 150 -8.49 8.46 1.57
N GLY A 151 -8.10 9.18 2.62
CA GLY A 151 -8.37 8.88 4.02
C GLY A 151 -7.10 8.73 4.84
N SER A 152 -7.26 8.57 6.14
CA SER A 152 -6.15 8.28 7.05
C SER A 152 -5.94 6.77 7.16
N TRP A 153 -4.68 6.32 7.16
CA TRP A 153 -4.36 4.90 7.37
C TRP A 153 -4.74 4.39 8.77
N SER A 154 -5.12 5.28 9.69
CA SER A 154 -5.69 4.94 11.00
C SER A 154 -7.22 4.78 10.98
N ASP A 155 -7.88 5.19 9.90
CA ASP A 155 -9.34 5.09 9.79
C ASP A 155 -9.79 3.64 9.58
N GLU A 156 -10.99 3.30 10.00
CA GLU A 156 -11.60 1.99 9.77
C GLU A 156 -11.85 1.73 8.28
N LYS A 157 -12.23 2.78 7.55
CA LYS A 157 -12.50 2.75 6.11
C LYS A 157 -11.66 3.79 5.39
N LEU A 158 -11.23 3.44 4.20
CA LEU A 158 -10.67 4.35 3.21
C LEU A 158 -11.69 4.60 2.12
N VAL A 159 -11.42 5.60 1.27
CA VAL A 159 -12.32 5.99 0.18
C VAL A 159 -11.56 5.90 -1.15
N ILE A 160 -12.16 5.24 -2.13
CA ILE A 160 -11.71 5.29 -3.52
C ILE A 160 -12.42 6.47 -4.19
N LYS A 161 -11.68 7.39 -4.75
CA LYS A 161 -12.19 8.53 -5.51
C LYS A 161 -11.91 8.36 -6.98
N HIS A 162 -12.96 8.41 -7.77
CA HIS A 162 -12.89 8.41 -9.22
C HIS A 162 -12.80 9.84 -9.80
N PRO A 163 -12.24 10.02 -10.99
CA PRO A 163 -12.37 11.26 -11.74
C PRO A 163 -13.87 11.59 -11.93
N GLY A 164 -14.24 12.88 -11.71
CA GLY A 164 -15.66 13.27 -11.67
C GLY A 164 -16.26 13.30 -10.26
N GLY A 165 -15.51 12.90 -9.23
CA GLY A 165 -15.84 13.11 -7.82
C GLY A 165 -16.67 11.99 -7.17
N LYS A 166 -17.06 10.95 -7.89
CA LYS A 166 -17.69 9.77 -7.27
C LYS A 166 -16.72 9.10 -6.29
N THR A 167 -17.22 8.72 -5.13
CA THR A 167 -16.43 8.11 -4.06
C THR A 167 -17.06 6.81 -3.58
N TYR A 168 -16.21 5.82 -3.22
CA TYR A 168 -16.64 4.50 -2.75
C TYR A 168 -15.83 4.13 -1.50
N PRO A 169 -16.48 3.93 -0.34
CA PRO A 169 -15.79 3.50 0.86
C PRO A 169 -15.43 2.01 0.75
N PHE A 170 -14.27 1.64 1.32
CA PHE A 170 -13.86 0.24 1.49
C PHE A 170 -13.10 0.07 2.81
N THR A 171 -13.10 -1.16 3.32
CA THR A 171 -12.40 -1.48 4.56
C THR A 171 -10.91 -1.21 4.42
N ASN A 172 -10.32 -0.55 5.41
CA ASN A 172 -8.88 -0.29 5.43
C ASN A 172 -8.11 -1.63 5.53
N PRO A 173 -7.32 -1.98 4.52
CA PRO A 173 -6.65 -3.28 4.48
C PRO A 173 -5.55 -3.44 5.54
N ILE A 174 -4.99 -2.34 6.08
CA ILE A 174 -4.05 -2.41 7.21
C ILE A 174 -4.79 -2.88 8.46
N ASN A 175 -6.00 -2.35 8.70
CA ASN A 175 -6.82 -2.78 9.84
C ASN A 175 -7.32 -4.21 9.66
N GLN A 176 -7.69 -4.61 8.43
CA GLN A 176 -8.06 -5.97 8.11
C GLN A 176 -6.91 -6.95 8.47
N ASN A 177 -5.70 -6.69 7.99
CA ASN A 177 -4.50 -7.47 8.33
C ASN A 177 -4.15 -7.43 9.82
N THR A 178 -4.44 -6.34 10.51
CA THR A 178 -4.23 -6.26 11.97
C THR A 178 -5.16 -7.22 12.71
N GLN A 179 -6.40 -7.40 12.27
CA GLN A 179 -7.30 -8.41 12.83
C GLN A 179 -6.78 -9.83 12.54
N HIS A 180 -6.28 -10.08 11.34
CA HIS A 180 -5.65 -11.35 10.98
C HIS A 180 -4.43 -11.66 11.84
N TYR A 181 -3.59 -10.65 12.13
CA TYR A 181 -2.44 -10.77 13.03
C TYR A 181 -2.85 -11.30 14.41
N TYR A 182 -3.86 -10.70 15.05
CA TYR A 182 -4.28 -11.13 16.40
C TYR A 182 -4.72 -12.61 16.40
N ARG A 183 -5.46 -13.02 15.39
CA ARG A 183 -5.94 -14.41 15.28
C ARG A 183 -4.81 -15.40 15.00
N LEU A 184 -3.91 -15.08 14.08
CA LEU A 184 -2.74 -15.93 13.80
C LEU A 184 -1.83 -16.03 15.01
N LYS A 185 -1.64 -14.93 15.74
CA LYS A 185 -0.88 -14.92 17.00
C LYS A 185 -1.48 -15.87 18.03
N ASP A 186 -2.81 -15.89 18.17
CA ASP A 186 -3.50 -16.78 19.12
C ASP A 186 -3.35 -18.26 18.71
N ILE A 187 -3.36 -18.55 17.40
CA ILE A 187 -3.17 -19.92 16.89
C ILE A 187 -1.72 -20.39 17.07
N ILE A 188 -0.75 -19.54 16.74
CA ILE A 188 0.68 -19.91 16.70
C ILE A 188 1.34 -19.77 18.10
N GLY A 189 0.81 -18.90 18.95
CA GLY A 189 1.37 -18.61 20.28
C GLY A 189 2.63 -17.74 20.28
N ILE A 190 3.05 -17.19 19.14
CA ILE A 190 4.26 -16.37 18.97
C ILE A 190 3.89 -14.92 18.64
N SER A 191 4.67 -13.98 19.14
CA SER A 191 4.48 -12.55 18.86
C SER A 191 5.77 -11.86 18.41
N GLY A 192 5.62 -10.74 17.68
CA GLY A 192 6.73 -9.88 17.25
C GLY A 192 7.42 -10.34 15.96
N VAL A 193 6.99 -11.46 15.36
CA VAL A 193 7.50 -11.98 14.09
C VAL A 193 6.61 -11.65 12.91
N PHE A 194 5.45 -11.07 13.14
CA PHE A 194 4.48 -10.75 12.08
C PHE A 194 4.79 -9.44 11.37
N ARG A 195 4.48 -9.40 10.08
CA ARG A 195 4.67 -8.26 9.18
C ARG A 195 3.37 -8.03 8.40
N ASN A 196 2.81 -6.84 8.54
CA ASN A 196 1.59 -6.43 7.85
C ASN A 196 1.95 -5.80 6.49
N ILE A 197 1.49 -6.36 5.39
CA ILE A 197 1.76 -5.84 4.04
C ILE A 197 0.45 -5.76 3.25
N VAL A 198 0.24 -4.61 2.61
CA VAL A 198 -0.84 -4.39 1.66
C VAL A 198 -0.25 -4.17 0.28
N VAL A 199 -0.73 -4.94 -0.70
CA VAL A 199 -0.31 -4.84 -2.10
C VAL A 199 -1.48 -4.35 -2.94
N PHE A 200 -1.31 -3.16 -3.51
CA PHE A 200 -2.28 -2.60 -4.45
C PHE A 200 -1.92 -2.89 -5.90
N GLY A 201 -2.96 -3.06 -6.72
CA GLY A 201 -2.83 -3.09 -8.18
C GLY A 201 -2.35 -1.75 -8.74
N ASP A 202 -1.96 -1.77 -10.02
CA ASP A 202 -1.34 -0.61 -10.68
C ASP A 202 -2.30 0.57 -10.91
N SER A 203 -3.60 0.31 -10.90
CA SER A 203 -4.65 1.33 -11.09
C SER A 203 -5.09 2.00 -9.79
N ALA A 204 -4.52 1.60 -8.64
CA ALA A 204 -4.69 2.25 -7.34
C ALA A 204 -3.64 3.34 -7.15
N PHE A 205 -4.06 4.54 -6.83
CA PHE A 205 -3.19 5.69 -6.55
C PHE A 205 -3.41 6.15 -5.11
N TYR A 206 -2.35 6.20 -4.31
CA TYR A 206 -2.43 6.53 -2.89
C TYR A 206 -1.22 7.34 -2.45
N ASP A 207 -1.40 8.12 -1.37
CA ASP A 207 -0.30 8.81 -0.73
C ASP A 207 0.41 7.85 0.23
N TYR A 208 1.74 7.86 0.21
CA TYR A 208 2.58 7.11 1.13
C TYR A 208 2.81 7.83 2.47
N ALA A 209 2.32 9.06 2.60
CA ALA A 209 2.41 9.79 3.86
C ALA A 209 1.57 9.10 4.94
N ASN A 210 2.08 9.11 6.16
CA ASN A 210 1.39 8.62 7.36
C ASN A 210 1.01 7.12 7.34
N ILE A 211 1.67 6.29 6.51
CA ILE A 211 1.56 4.83 6.65
C ILE A 211 2.20 4.45 7.99
N PRO A 212 1.48 3.69 8.86
CA PRO A 212 2.03 3.27 10.14
C PRO A 212 3.32 2.46 9.98
N ASP A 213 4.27 2.65 10.89
CA ASP A 213 5.58 1.98 10.83
C ASP A 213 5.52 0.46 10.88
N PHE A 214 4.45 -0.11 11.45
CA PHE A 214 4.24 -1.55 11.52
C PHE A 214 3.68 -2.15 10.23
N ALA A 215 3.31 -1.33 9.23
CA ALA A 215 2.70 -1.77 7.97
C ALA A 215 3.54 -1.36 6.76
N GLY A 216 3.50 -2.18 5.72
CA GLY A 216 4.01 -1.88 4.39
C GLY A 216 2.86 -1.75 3.40
N VAL A 217 2.79 -0.64 2.66
CA VAL A 217 1.85 -0.47 1.56
C VAL A 217 2.65 -0.34 0.28
N THR A 218 2.37 -1.18 -0.71
CA THR A 218 3.24 -1.33 -1.88
C THR A 218 2.48 -1.75 -3.13
N ARG A 219 3.23 -1.96 -4.22
CA ARG A 219 2.82 -2.64 -5.46
C ARG A 219 3.75 -3.82 -5.72
N VAL A 220 3.36 -4.73 -6.62
CA VAL A 220 4.11 -5.94 -6.93
C VAL A 220 5.59 -5.64 -7.24
N ASN A 221 5.87 -4.66 -8.07
CA ASN A 221 7.24 -4.29 -8.48
C ASN A 221 8.12 -3.71 -7.37
N LYS A 222 7.58 -3.44 -6.19
CA LYS A 222 8.31 -2.94 -5.01
C LYS A 222 8.09 -3.83 -3.77
N LEU A 223 7.38 -4.94 -3.94
CA LEU A 223 6.98 -5.83 -2.86
C LEU A 223 8.20 -6.32 -2.06
N ILE A 224 9.18 -6.90 -2.73
CA ILE A 224 10.37 -7.49 -2.09
C ILE A 224 11.12 -6.43 -1.26
N ARG A 225 11.36 -5.27 -1.84
CA ARG A 225 11.99 -4.16 -1.11
C ARG A 225 11.16 -3.73 0.10
N THR A 226 9.83 -3.74 0.00
CA THR A 226 8.95 -3.40 1.12
C THR A 226 9.01 -4.47 2.21
N MET A 227 9.02 -5.76 1.82
CA MET A 227 9.22 -6.88 2.75
C MET A 227 10.52 -6.76 3.53
N GLU A 228 11.64 -6.45 2.86
CA GLU A 228 12.94 -6.22 3.48
C GLU A 228 12.91 -5.05 4.48
N ILE A 229 12.34 -3.90 4.07
CA ILE A 229 12.24 -2.71 4.93
C ILE A 229 11.45 -3.02 6.21
N ILE A 230 10.29 -3.68 6.07
CA ILE A 230 9.44 -4.02 7.22
C ILE A 230 10.09 -5.07 8.11
N SER A 231 10.81 -6.03 7.54
CA SER A 231 11.57 -7.03 8.29
C SER A 231 12.66 -6.39 9.13
N ASN A 232 13.40 -5.45 8.57
CA ASN A 232 14.51 -4.77 9.23
C ASN A 232 14.06 -3.84 10.38
N ARG A 233 12.78 -3.46 10.44
CA ARG A 233 12.20 -2.70 11.56
C ARG A 233 11.98 -3.57 12.80
N SER A 234 11.92 -4.89 12.65
CA SER A 234 11.78 -5.82 13.77
C SER A 234 13.10 -6.55 14.02
N LYS A 235 13.43 -6.73 15.29
CA LYS A 235 14.62 -7.49 15.73
C LYS A 235 14.32 -8.99 15.96
N LYS A 236 13.09 -9.45 15.67
CA LYS A 236 12.69 -10.84 15.86
C LYS A 236 12.61 -11.55 14.51
N TYR A 237 13.27 -12.67 14.44
CA TYR A 237 13.37 -13.57 13.29
C TYR A 237 12.92 -14.97 13.69
N LEU A 238 12.69 -15.85 12.73
CA LEU A 238 12.38 -17.24 12.93
C LEU A 238 13.61 -18.09 12.58
N GLU A 239 13.83 -19.15 13.36
CA GLU A 239 14.78 -20.19 12.97
C GLU A 239 14.17 -21.07 11.86
N PRO A 240 15.00 -21.70 10.98
CA PRO A 240 14.49 -22.54 9.89
C PRO A 240 13.49 -23.61 10.37
N HIS A 241 13.77 -24.31 11.48
CA HIS A 241 12.85 -25.32 12.03
C HIS A 241 11.52 -24.74 12.52
N GLN A 242 11.49 -23.46 12.93
CA GLN A 242 10.25 -22.79 13.31
C GLN A 242 9.39 -22.47 12.09
N VAL A 243 10.00 -22.16 10.94
CA VAL A 243 9.28 -21.95 9.68
C VAL A 243 8.47 -23.18 9.31
N ASP A 244 9.10 -24.37 9.34
CA ASP A 244 8.43 -25.63 9.05
C ASP A 244 7.35 -25.97 10.09
N SER A 245 7.67 -25.85 11.37
CA SER A 245 6.70 -26.13 12.45
C SER A 245 5.46 -25.23 12.41
N ILE A 246 5.64 -23.93 12.13
CA ILE A 246 4.53 -22.97 11.99
C ILE A 246 3.67 -23.33 10.78
N TYR A 247 4.30 -23.64 9.65
CA TYR A 247 3.59 -24.05 8.44
C TYR A 247 2.74 -25.29 8.67
N GLU A 248 3.32 -26.35 9.26
CA GLU A 248 2.62 -27.60 9.58
C GLU A 248 1.47 -27.39 10.58
N THR A 249 1.64 -26.47 11.53
CA THR A 249 0.59 -26.10 12.49
C THR A 249 -0.55 -25.36 11.83
N LEU A 250 -0.24 -24.40 10.95
CA LEU A 250 -1.24 -23.55 10.32
C LEU A 250 -2.00 -24.28 9.20
N LEU A 251 -1.32 -25.02 8.36
CA LEU A 251 -1.89 -25.59 7.13
C LEU A 251 -3.23 -26.30 7.34
N PRO A 252 -3.37 -27.26 8.30
CA PRO A 252 -4.64 -27.96 8.50
C PRO A 252 -5.76 -27.05 9.02
N ILE A 253 -5.39 -25.99 9.77
CA ILE A 253 -6.35 -25.03 10.36
C ILE A 253 -6.91 -24.09 9.30
N VAL A 254 -6.03 -23.57 8.40
CA VAL A 254 -6.39 -22.50 7.48
C VAL A 254 -6.68 -22.96 6.06
N THR A 255 -6.47 -24.25 5.75
CA THR A 255 -6.76 -24.78 4.42
C THR A 255 -8.22 -24.55 4.04
N LYS A 256 -8.42 -24.05 2.82
CA LYS A 256 -9.71 -23.81 2.21
C LYS A 256 -10.50 -25.13 2.11
N THR A 257 -11.74 -25.13 2.58
CA THR A 257 -12.72 -26.20 2.35
C THR A 257 -14.01 -25.59 1.83
N PRO A 258 -14.85 -26.34 1.08
CA PRO A 258 -16.13 -25.81 0.61
C PRO A 258 -17.00 -25.23 1.73
N GLU A 259 -16.98 -25.87 2.90
CA GLU A 259 -17.74 -25.40 4.06
C GLU A 259 -17.24 -24.05 4.58
N LYS A 260 -15.91 -23.88 4.70
CA LYS A 260 -15.29 -22.62 5.15
C LYS A 260 -15.56 -21.50 4.16
N GLU A 261 -15.43 -21.78 2.87
CA GLU A 261 -15.72 -20.82 1.79
C GLU A 261 -17.18 -20.36 1.84
N GLN A 262 -18.13 -21.30 1.95
CA GLN A 262 -19.55 -20.96 2.03
C GLN A 262 -19.87 -20.10 3.24
N LYS A 263 -19.32 -20.44 4.43
CA LYS A 263 -19.48 -19.64 5.65
C LYS A 263 -18.89 -18.24 5.50
N HIS A 264 -17.73 -18.11 4.86
CA HIS A 264 -17.12 -16.82 4.57
C HIS A 264 -17.99 -15.97 3.65
N ILE A 265 -18.51 -16.52 2.53
CA ILE A 265 -19.38 -15.82 1.59
C ILE A 265 -20.66 -15.33 2.28
N VAL A 266 -21.29 -16.14 3.11
CA VAL A 266 -22.50 -15.74 3.85
C VAL A 266 -22.22 -14.58 4.79
N ASN A 267 -21.05 -14.59 5.44
CA ASN A 267 -20.68 -13.52 6.39
C ASN A 267 -20.30 -12.23 5.65
N SER A 268 -19.54 -12.29 4.58
CA SER A 268 -19.14 -11.09 3.83
C SER A 268 -20.36 -10.30 3.31
N LYS A 269 -21.45 -11.01 2.91
CA LYS A 269 -22.70 -10.37 2.51
C LYS A 269 -23.43 -9.65 3.64
N LYS A 270 -23.30 -10.11 4.90
CA LYS A 270 -23.92 -9.44 6.08
C LYS A 270 -23.26 -8.09 6.42
N TYR A 271 -22.01 -7.88 6.04
CA TYR A 271 -21.26 -6.65 6.32
C TYR A 271 -21.26 -5.67 5.15
N GLN A 272 -21.86 -6.05 4.00
CA GLN A 272 -22.03 -5.19 2.83
C GLN A 272 -23.44 -4.58 2.73
N SER A 273 -24.38 -5.06 3.52
CA SER A 273 -25.76 -4.51 3.69
C SER A 273 -25.79 -3.51 4.84
#